data_ac6dba1ef6858a04ed38d268e055e245
#
_entry.id   ac6dba1ef6858a04ed38d268e055e245
#
_cell.length_a   1.000
_cell.length_b   1.000
_cell.length_c   1.000
_cell.angle_alpha   90.00
_cell.angle_beta   90.00
_cell.angle_gamma   90.00
#
_symmetry.space_group_name_H-M   'P 1'
#
loop_
_entity.id
_entity.type
_entity.pdbx_description
1 polymer ?
#
loop_
_entity_poly.entity_id
_entity_poly.type
_entity_poly.pdbx_seq_one_letter_code
_entity_poly.pdbx_strand_id
1 'polypeptide(L)'
;MKQNKTGENTEGLRVGVFICDCGSNIAGHLDCAEVTKYAANLPGVVFTKENLYTCSEAGISEIQNAIRENNLNRVVVASCSPRTHHPLFASSCAQAGMNPYLFEMVNIRDQCSWVHMGQRDIATAKAKDLVRMGVAKSTALEPQKDIESSIIRKILVIGGGIAGLSAAEALAGMGLEVLLVEKEERCGGLMLGLNVLETGKSAAGQVSELAATVAATAGVTVFTASRVAEISGYIGNFKVAIETPTGRVEDTVGCIVVACGAVPLVEEGLFGYNRSEEHTSELQSPYVI
;
A
#
# COMPACT_ATOMS: atom_id res chain seq x y z
N MET A 1 -24.22 -25.86 -23.34
CA MET A 1 -23.30 -24.72 -23.26
C MET A 1 -23.86 -23.57 -24.10
N LYS A 2 -24.28 -22.51 -23.47
CA LYS A 2 -24.69 -21.26 -24.17
C LYS A 2 -23.45 -20.42 -24.39
N GLN A 3 -22.93 -20.37 -25.60
CA GLN A 3 -21.87 -19.46 -25.98
C GLN A 3 -22.51 -18.11 -26.35
N ASN A 4 -21.95 -17.02 -25.84
CA ASN A 4 -22.28 -15.68 -26.31
C ASN A 4 -21.65 -15.41 -27.67
N LYS A 5 -22.12 -14.32 -28.34
CA LYS A 5 -21.61 -13.86 -29.65
C LYS A 5 -20.09 -13.59 -29.69
N THR A 6 -19.41 -13.60 -28.53
CA THR A 6 -17.95 -13.43 -28.35
C THR A 6 -17.21 -14.73 -28.06
N GLY A 7 -17.90 -15.90 -28.00
CA GLY A 7 -17.27 -17.19 -27.76
C GLY A 7 -16.86 -17.49 -26.32
N GLU A 8 -17.20 -16.63 -25.36
CA GLU A 8 -16.87 -16.81 -23.95
C GLU A 8 -17.85 -17.74 -23.25
N ASN A 9 -17.31 -18.66 -22.44
CA ASN A 9 -18.11 -19.58 -21.64
C ASN A 9 -18.62 -18.84 -20.38
N THR A 10 -19.89 -18.45 -20.38
CA THR A 10 -20.56 -17.79 -19.24
C THR A 10 -21.41 -18.72 -18.38
N GLU A 11 -21.30 -20.03 -18.61
CA GLU A 11 -22.08 -21.02 -17.88
C GLU A 11 -21.70 -21.01 -16.39
N GLY A 12 -22.69 -20.71 -15.54
CA GLY A 12 -22.50 -20.57 -14.10
C GLY A 12 -22.05 -19.19 -13.60
N LEU A 13 -21.76 -18.24 -14.49
CA LEU A 13 -21.43 -16.87 -14.07
C LEU A 13 -22.70 -16.08 -13.67
N ARG A 14 -22.66 -15.45 -12.51
CA ARG A 14 -23.74 -14.63 -11.96
C ARG A 14 -23.16 -13.33 -11.41
N VAL A 15 -23.03 -12.35 -12.29
CA VAL A 15 -22.39 -11.07 -11.99
C VAL A 15 -23.44 -10.06 -11.52
N GLY A 16 -23.20 -9.45 -10.35
CA GLY A 16 -23.92 -8.27 -9.89
C GLY A 16 -23.12 -7.00 -10.17
N VAL A 17 -23.73 -6.00 -10.77
CA VAL A 17 -23.08 -4.71 -11.08
C VAL A 17 -23.75 -3.59 -10.31
N PHE A 18 -22.96 -2.84 -9.54
CA PHE A 18 -23.42 -1.71 -8.75
C PHE A 18 -22.76 -0.43 -9.26
N ILE A 19 -23.58 0.54 -9.65
CA ILE A 19 -23.16 1.85 -10.14
C ILE A 19 -23.36 2.87 -9.03
N CYS A 20 -22.34 3.61 -8.68
CA CYS A 20 -22.37 4.62 -7.63
C CYS A 20 -22.47 6.02 -8.24
N ASP A 21 -23.42 6.80 -7.78
CA ASP A 21 -23.57 8.21 -8.16
C ASP A 21 -22.49 9.08 -7.51
N CYS A 22 -22.05 8.69 -6.31
CA CYS A 22 -21.13 9.47 -5.47
C CYS A 22 -21.55 10.94 -5.34
N GLY A 23 -22.85 11.18 -5.21
CA GLY A 23 -23.45 12.50 -5.29
C GLY A 23 -23.13 13.17 -6.61
N SER A 24 -22.73 14.44 -6.57
CA SER A 24 -22.38 15.21 -7.77
C SER A 24 -21.04 14.81 -8.40
N ASN A 25 -20.20 14.03 -7.71
CA ASN A 25 -18.87 13.69 -8.23
C ASN A 25 -18.91 12.76 -9.45
N ILE A 26 -19.91 11.89 -9.52
CA ILE A 26 -20.08 10.98 -10.66
C ILE A 26 -21.36 11.36 -11.42
N ALA A 27 -22.53 11.31 -10.79
CA ALA A 27 -23.81 11.57 -11.44
C ALA A 27 -23.96 13.01 -11.94
N GLY A 28 -23.20 13.97 -11.40
CA GLY A 28 -23.13 15.33 -11.93
C GLY A 28 -22.49 15.42 -13.33
N HIS A 29 -21.72 14.41 -13.75
CA HIS A 29 -20.90 14.46 -14.96
C HIS A 29 -21.19 13.34 -15.96
N LEU A 30 -21.86 12.26 -15.55
CA LEU A 30 -22.26 11.16 -16.42
C LEU A 30 -23.68 10.67 -16.07
N ASP A 31 -24.29 9.87 -16.94
CA ASP A 31 -25.61 9.29 -16.74
C ASP A 31 -25.50 7.90 -16.10
N CYS A 32 -25.60 7.84 -14.76
CA CYS A 32 -25.49 6.59 -14.02
C CYS A 32 -26.64 5.61 -14.35
N ALA A 33 -27.85 6.14 -14.59
CA ALA A 33 -28.99 5.31 -14.96
C ALA A 33 -28.80 4.64 -16.33
N GLU A 34 -28.23 5.37 -17.30
CA GLU A 34 -27.90 4.84 -18.62
C GLU A 34 -26.79 3.79 -18.55
N VAL A 35 -25.75 4.02 -17.73
CA VAL A 35 -24.68 3.04 -17.49
C VAL A 35 -25.24 1.77 -16.84
N THR A 36 -26.15 1.91 -15.87
CA THR A 36 -26.82 0.77 -15.19
C THR A 36 -27.64 -0.07 -16.17
N LYS A 37 -28.44 0.59 -17.03
CA LYS A 37 -29.20 -0.10 -18.10
C LYS A 37 -28.29 -0.83 -19.10
N TYR A 38 -27.17 -0.19 -19.45
CA TYR A 38 -26.17 -0.81 -20.33
C TYR A 38 -25.55 -2.03 -19.67
N ALA A 39 -25.17 -1.94 -18.41
CA ALA A 39 -24.57 -3.04 -17.65
C ALA A 39 -25.46 -4.27 -17.55
N ALA A 40 -26.78 -4.08 -17.46
CA ALA A 40 -27.76 -5.18 -17.40
C ALA A 40 -27.75 -6.06 -18.64
N ASN A 41 -27.24 -5.57 -19.77
CA ASN A 41 -27.17 -6.34 -21.04
C ASN A 41 -25.79 -6.98 -21.26
N LEU A 42 -24.85 -6.85 -20.33
CA LEU A 42 -23.53 -7.44 -20.46
C LEU A 42 -23.57 -8.96 -20.15
N PRO A 43 -22.70 -9.74 -20.80
CA PRO A 43 -22.64 -11.20 -20.59
C PRO A 43 -22.41 -11.56 -19.11
N GLY A 44 -23.20 -12.51 -18.61
CA GLY A 44 -23.09 -13.00 -17.24
C GLY A 44 -23.68 -12.08 -16.16
N VAL A 45 -24.10 -10.87 -16.49
CA VAL A 45 -24.76 -9.96 -15.55
C VAL A 45 -26.19 -10.43 -15.32
N VAL A 46 -26.54 -10.64 -14.06
CA VAL A 46 -27.89 -11.09 -13.62
C VAL A 46 -28.56 -10.07 -12.71
N PHE A 47 -27.83 -9.12 -12.20
CA PHE A 47 -28.31 -8.07 -11.31
C PHE A 47 -27.57 -6.75 -11.55
N THR A 48 -28.32 -5.65 -11.58
CA THR A 48 -27.73 -4.30 -11.63
C THR A 48 -28.46 -3.37 -10.69
N LYS A 49 -27.72 -2.46 -10.07
CA LYS A 49 -28.29 -1.46 -9.18
C LYS A 49 -27.50 -0.16 -9.25
N GLU A 50 -28.23 0.95 -9.26
CA GLU A 50 -27.71 2.31 -9.08
C GLU A 50 -27.90 2.72 -7.61
N ASN A 51 -26.87 3.29 -7.02
CA ASN A 51 -26.86 3.72 -5.62
C ASN A 51 -26.29 5.14 -5.50
N LEU A 52 -26.96 5.97 -4.72
CA LEU A 52 -26.46 7.32 -4.43
C LEU A 52 -25.04 7.28 -3.80
N TYR A 53 -24.85 6.40 -2.83
CA TYR A 53 -23.57 6.13 -2.17
C TYR A 53 -23.41 4.64 -1.91
N THR A 54 -22.78 3.91 -2.79
CA THR A 54 -22.58 2.45 -2.66
C THR A 54 -21.73 2.10 -1.43
N CYS A 55 -20.82 2.98 -1.00
CA CYS A 55 -19.98 2.79 0.18
C CYS A 55 -20.69 3.13 1.52
N SER A 56 -21.93 3.59 1.50
CA SER A 56 -22.73 3.79 2.70
C SER A 56 -23.15 2.44 3.32
N GLU A 57 -23.54 2.46 4.57
CA GLU A 57 -24.07 1.28 5.27
C GLU A 57 -25.24 0.65 4.52
N ALA A 58 -26.17 1.47 4.02
CA ALA A 58 -27.28 1.02 3.19
C ALA A 58 -26.81 0.37 1.88
N GLY A 59 -25.86 0.99 1.18
CA GLY A 59 -25.29 0.44 -0.07
C GLY A 59 -24.54 -0.88 0.15
N ILE A 60 -23.80 -0.99 1.24
CA ILE A 60 -23.12 -2.24 1.64
C ILE A 60 -24.13 -3.35 1.94
N SER A 61 -25.18 -3.03 2.71
CA SER A 61 -26.24 -4.00 3.02
C SER A 61 -26.95 -4.46 1.74
N GLU A 62 -27.16 -3.56 0.79
CA GLU A 62 -27.78 -3.90 -0.50
C GLU A 62 -26.90 -4.84 -1.34
N ILE A 63 -25.57 -4.62 -1.38
CA ILE A 63 -24.63 -5.55 -2.02
C ILE A 63 -24.74 -6.95 -1.38
N GLN A 64 -24.72 -7.01 -0.05
CA GLN A 64 -24.80 -8.29 0.68
C GLN A 64 -26.11 -9.02 0.44
N ASN A 65 -27.23 -8.30 0.42
CA ASN A 65 -28.54 -8.89 0.13
C ASN A 65 -28.62 -9.39 -1.32
N ALA A 66 -28.16 -8.58 -2.27
CA ALA A 66 -28.13 -8.98 -3.68
C ALA A 66 -27.30 -10.25 -3.91
N ILE A 67 -26.14 -10.38 -3.23
CA ILE A 67 -25.32 -11.61 -3.30
C ILE A 67 -26.13 -12.83 -2.89
N ARG A 68 -26.84 -12.74 -1.75
CA ARG A 68 -27.61 -13.87 -1.20
C ARG A 68 -28.86 -14.18 -2.04
N GLU A 69 -29.63 -13.15 -2.37
CA GLU A 69 -30.91 -13.30 -3.05
C GLU A 69 -30.77 -13.75 -4.50
N ASN A 70 -29.73 -13.25 -5.18
CA ASN A 70 -29.49 -13.56 -6.58
C ASN A 70 -28.40 -14.61 -6.78
N ASN A 71 -27.86 -15.23 -5.71
CA ASN A 71 -26.75 -16.18 -5.77
C ASN A 71 -25.59 -15.66 -6.62
N LEU A 72 -25.18 -14.40 -6.38
CA LEU A 72 -24.10 -13.79 -7.13
C LEU A 72 -22.76 -14.48 -6.78
N ASN A 73 -21.96 -14.77 -7.79
CA ASN A 73 -20.62 -15.31 -7.61
C ASN A 73 -19.53 -14.36 -8.13
N ARG A 74 -19.92 -13.21 -8.64
CA ARG A 74 -19.06 -12.09 -9.02
C ARG A 74 -19.77 -10.78 -8.67
N VAL A 75 -19.03 -9.83 -8.18
CA VAL A 75 -19.53 -8.46 -7.93
C VAL A 75 -18.61 -7.45 -8.57
N VAL A 76 -19.20 -6.52 -9.29
CA VAL A 76 -18.52 -5.36 -9.88
C VAL A 76 -19.12 -4.10 -9.29
N VAL A 77 -18.29 -3.26 -8.68
CA VAL A 77 -18.71 -1.93 -8.19
C VAL A 77 -18.03 -0.86 -9.02
N ALA A 78 -18.81 -0.14 -9.80
CA ALA A 78 -18.35 1.03 -10.55
C ALA A 78 -18.56 2.29 -9.72
N SER A 79 -17.49 2.86 -9.19
CA SER A 79 -17.54 3.98 -8.25
C SER A 79 -16.26 4.81 -8.24
N CYS A 80 -15.83 5.27 -7.08
CA CYS A 80 -14.59 6.02 -6.87
C CYS A 80 -13.33 5.13 -7.01
N SER A 81 -12.19 5.65 -6.55
CA SER A 81 -10.91 4.95 -6.64
C SER A 81 -10.87 3.67 -5.79
N PRO A 82 -10.37 2.54 -6.34
CA PRO A 82 -10.10 1.32 -5.58
C PRO A 82 -9.21 1.55 -4.35
N ARG A 83 -8.31 2.53 -4.41
CA ARG A 83 -7.43 2.90 -3.28
C ARG A 83 -8.20 3.29 -2.02
N THR A 84 -9.43 3.78 -2.19
CA THR A 84 -10.24 4.27 -1.06
C THR A 84 -11.11 3.17 -0.45
N HIS A 85 -11.84 2.41 -1.29
CA HIS A 85 -12.93 1.56 -0.79
C HIS A 85 -12.86 0.10 -1.25
N HIS A 86 -11.81 -0.32 -1.99
CA HIS A 86 -11.69 -1.73 -2.40
C HIS A 86 -11.73 -2.69 -1.19
N PRO A 87 -10.99 -2.46 -0.07
CA PRO A 87 -11.03 -3.36 1.07
C PRO A 87 -12.42 -3.45 1.72
N LEU A 88 -13.16 -2.33 1.76
CA LEU A 88 -14.52 -2.27 2.30
C LEU A 88 -15.46 -3.18 1.51
N PHE A 89 -15.47 -3.05 0.18
CA PHE A 89 -16.36 -3.84 -0.66
C PHE A 89 -15.96 -5.33 -0.70
N ALA A 90 -14.65 -5.64 -0.77
CA ALA A 90 -14.16 -7.01 -0.72
C ALA A 90 -14.55 -7.71 0.60
N SER A 91 -14.39 -7.03 1.73
CA SER A 91 -14.81 -7.51 3.04
C SER A 91 -16.32 -7.70 3.13
N SER A 92 -17.09 -6.78 2.55
CA SER A 92 -18.56 -6.89 2.48
C SER A 92 -19.01 -8.12 1.68
N CYS A 93 -18.36 -8.39 0.54
CA CYS A 93 -18.60 -9.60 -0.25
C CYS A 93 -18.28 -10.88 0.55
N ALA A 94 -17.17 -10.89 1.29
CA ALA A 94 -16.79 -12.00 2.17
C ALA A 94 -17.84 -12.26 3.27
N GLN A 95 -18.33 -11.20 3.91
CA GLN A 95 -19.40 -11.29 4.93
C GLN A 95 -20.71 -11.83 4.35
N ALA A 96 -20.96 -11.64 3.07
CA ALA A 96 -22.12 -12.21 2.37
C ALA A 96 -21.91 -13.68 1.93
N GLY A 97 -20.72 -14.25 2.14
CA GLY A 97 -20.36 -15.63 1.78
C GLY A 97 -19.74 -15.79 0.38
N MET A 98 -19.45 -14.68 -0.32
CA MET A 98 -18.74 -14.70 -1.60
C MET A 98 -17.23 -14.63 -1.37
N ASN A 99 -16.42 -15.34 -2.17
CA ASN A 99 -14.97 -15.21 -2.12
C ASN A 99 -14.55 -13.76 -2.45
N PRO A 100 -13.82 -13.04 -1.56
CA PRO A 100 -13.50 -11.61 -1.72
C PRO A 100 -12.63 -11.32 -2.95
N TYR A 101 -11.91 -12.31 -3.47
CA TYR A 101 -11.08 -12.20 -4.67
C TYR A 101 -11.88 -12.27 -5.98
N LEU A 102 -13.18 -12.54 -5.91
CA LEU A 102 -14.12 -12.51 -7.03
C LEU A 102 -14.86 -11.18 -7.16
N PHE A 103 -14.36 -10.16 -6.47
CA PHE A 103 -14.81 -8.79 -6.50
C PHE A 103 -13.93 -7.93 -7.41
N GLU A 104 -14.54 -7.07 -8.22
CA GLU A 104 -13.86 -6.10 -9.06
C GLU A 104 -14.38 -4.69 -8.81
N MET A 105 -13.49 -3.72 -8.77
CA MET A 105 -13.84 -2.31 -8.60
C MET A 105 -13.39 -1.48 -9.80
N VAL A 106 -14.34 -0.80 -10.42
CA VAL A 106 -14.15 0.03 -11.62
C VAL A 106 -14.17 1.50 -11.23
N ASN A 107 -13.10 2.22 -11.53
CA ASN A 107 -13.01 3.65 -11.24
C ASN A 107 -13.69 4.49 -12.35
N ILE A 108 -14.92 4.92 -12.09
CA ILE A 108 -15.68 5.82 -12.97
C ILE A 108 -15.69 7.28 -12.48
N ARG A 109 -14.94 7.58 -11.40
CA ARG A 109 -14.75 8.94 -10.89
C ARG A 109 -13.46 9.55 -11.43
N ASP A 110 -12.31 9.18 -10.88
CA ASP A 110 -11.02 9.82 -11.19
C ASP A 110 -10.61 9.57 -12.64
N GLN A 111 -10.95 8.41 -13.19
CA GLN A 111 -10.62 8.03 -14.57
C GLN A 111 -11.71 8.37 -15.59
N CYS A 112 -12.86 8.86 -15.16
CA CYS A 112 -13.98 9.12 -16.05
C CYS A 112 -14.65 10.47 -15.76
N SER A 113 -15.49 10.59 -14.72
CA SER A 113 -16.30 11.79 -14.49
C SER A 113 -15.45 13.05 -14.29
N TRP A 114 -14.35 12.97 -13.58
CA TRP A 114 -13.46 14.11 -13.33
C TRP A 114 -12.62 14.48 -14.55
N VAL A 115 -12.27 13.53 -15.40
CA VAL A 115 -11.52 13.79 -16.64
C VAL A 115 -12.40 14.45 -17.70
N HIS A 116 -13.71 14.18 -17.66
CA HIS A 116 -14.69 14.64 -18.66
C HIS A 116 -15.75 15.57 -18.04
N MET A 117 -15.37 16.41 -17.07
CA MET A 117 -16.28 17.42 -16.51
C MET A 117 -16.88 18.30 -17.63
N GLY A 118 -18.21 18.46 -17.63
CA GLY A 118 -18.92 19.21 -18.67
C GLY A 118 -19.11 18.48 -20.01
N GLN A 119 -18.66 17.24 -20.13
CA GLN A 119 -18.77 16.42 -21.36
C GLN A 119 -19.58 15.13 -21.07
N ARG A 120 -20.83 15.29 -20.63
CA ARG A 120 -21.66 14.20 -20.08
C ARG A 120 -21.76 12.98 -21.00
N ASP A 121 -21.97 13.20 -22.30
CA ASP A 121 -22.13 12.09 -23.23
C ASP A 121 -20.83 11.28 -23.41
N ILE A 122 -19.70 11.98 -23.48
CA ILE A 122 -18.37 11.37 -23.56
C ILE A 122 -18.06 10.60 -22.26
N ALA A 123 -18.34 11.22 -21.12
CA ALA A 123 -18.16 10.57 -19.82
C ALA A 123 -19.04 9.31 -19.69
N THR A 124 -20.31 9.39 -20.12
CA THR A 124 -21.23 8.24 -20.09
C THR A 124 -20.78 7.12 -21.01
N ALA A 125 -20.33 7.43 -22.23
CA ALA A 125 -19.79 6.43 -23.16
C ALA A 125 -18.55 5.75 -22.59
N LYS A 126 -17.62 6.51 -22.03
CA LYS A 126 -16.42 5.99 -21.36
C LYS A 126 -16.74 5.14 -20.13
N ALA A 127 -17.72 5.57 -19.31
CA ALA A 127 -18.15 4.78 -18.14
C ALA A 127 -18.69 3.41 -18.56
N LYS A 128 -19.47 3.33 -19.63
CA LYS A 128 -19.94 2.05 -20.20
C LYS A 128 -18.78 1.16 -20.62
N ASP A 129 -17.75 1.70 -21.29
CA ASP A 129 -16.58 0.92 -21.67
C ASP A 129 -15.80 0.43 -20.45
N LEU A 130 -15.59 1.27 -19.45
CA LEU A 130 -14.92 0.90 -18.19
C LEU A 130 -15.70 -0.21 -17.48
N VAL A 131 -17.02 -0.09 -17.37
CA VAL A 131 -17.88 -1.11 -16.76
C VAL A 131 -17.85 -2.42 -17.56
N ARG A 132 -17.90 -2.36 -18.89
CA ARG A 132 -17.77 -3.53 -19.76
C ARG A 132 -16.44 -4.24 -19.52
N MET A 133 -15.32 -3.49 -19.43
CA MET A 133 -14.01 -4.06 -19.13
C MET A 133 -13.97 -4.68 -17.73
N GLY A 134 -14.56 -4.03 -16.72
CA GLY A 134 -14.64 -4.55 -15.37
C GLY A 134 -15.46 -5.84 -15.28
N VAL A 135 -16.60 -5.90 -15.98
CA VAL A 135 -17.40 -7.14 -16.07
C VAL A 135 -16.62 -8.24 -16.77
N ALA A 136 -15.98 -7.96 -17.91
CA ALA A 136 -15.14 -8.95 -18.60
C ALA A 136 -13.99 -9.45 -17.71
N LYS A 137 -13.30 -8.55 -16.99
CA LYS A 137 -12.25 -8.93 -16.04
C LYS A 137 -12.82 -9.80 -14.92
N SER A 138 -13.99 -9.46 -14.37
CA SER A 138 -14.60 -10.23 -13.29
C SER A 138 -14.89 -11.69 -13.69
N THR A 139 -15.16 -11.96 -14.95
CA THR A 139 -15.39 -13.33 -15.44
C THR A 139 -14.12 -14.19 -15.45
N ALA A 140 -12.96 -13.56 -15.54
CA ALA A 140 -11.66 -14.21 -15.54
C ALA A 140 -11.03 -14.34 -14.12
N LEU A 141 -11.67 -13.78 -13.09
CA LEU A 141 -11.19 -13.92 -11.73
C LEU A 141 -11.37 -15.36 -11.24
N GLU A 142 -10.33 -15.85 -10.57
CA GLU A 142 -10.34 -17.15 -9.90
C GLU A 142 -10.43 -16.99 -8.38
N PRO A 143 -11.15 -17.88 -7.68
CA PRO A 143 -11.23 -17.83 -6.23
C PRO A 143 -9.85 -18.08 -5.62
N GLN A 144 -9.43 -17.19 -4.75
CA GLN A 144 -8.18 -17.32 -4.02
C GLN A 144 -8.46 -17.67 -2.56
N LYS A 145 -7.43 -18.15 -1.87
CA LYS A 145 -7.43 -18.37 -0.43
C LYS A 145 -6.28 -17.61 0.18
N ASP A 146 -6.53 -17.05 1.36
CA ASP A 146 -5.46 -16.46 2.15
C ASP A 146 -4.46 -17.52 2.55
N ILE A 147 -3.18 -17.21 2.39
CA ILE A 147 -2.10 -18.08 2.83
C ILE A 147 -1.72 -17.65 4.24
N GLU A 148 -2.05 -18.49 5.21
CA GLU A 148 -1.60 -18.29 6.58
C GLU A 148 -0.20 -18.90 6.75
N SER A 149 0.72 -18.09 7.29
CA SER A 149 2.07 -18.52 7.61
C SER A 149 2.42 -18.12 9.03
N SER A 150 3.10 -19.01 9.75
CA SER A 150 3.67 -18.66 11.05
C SER A 150 4.72 -17.58 10.88
N ILE A 151 4.69 -16.57 11.75
CA ILE A 151 5.64 -15.45 11.72
C ILE A 151 6.66 -15.62 12.83
N ILE A 152 7.93 -15.58 12.47
CA ILE A 152 9.04 -15.55 13.45
C ILE A 152 9.07 -14.17 14.10
N ARG A 153 9.03 -14.12 15.44
CA ARG A 153 8.98 -12.89 16.23
C ARG A 153 10.37 -12.27 16.44
N LYS A 154 11.17 -12.26 15.39
CA LYS A 154 12.51 -11.68 15.33
C LYS A 154 12.60 -10.75 14.13
N ILE A 155 13.18 -9.60 14.28
CA ILE A 155 13.25 -8.56 13.26
C ILE A 155 14.72 -8.25 12.93
N LEU A 156 15.05 -8.16 11.65
CA LEU A 156 16.31 -7.62 11.18
C LEU A 156 16.15 -6.12 10.91
N VAL A 157 16.99 -5.30 11.54
CA VAL A 157 17.10 -3.86 11.25
C VAL A 157 18.44 -3.62 10.54
N ILE A 158 18.41 -3.09 9.33
CA ILE A 158 19.59 -2.83 8.52
C ILE A 158 19.92 -1.33 8.55
N GLY A 159 20.99 -0.98 9.24
CA GLY A 159 21.49 0.38 9.45
C GLY A 159 21.27 0.86 10.89
N GLY A 160 22.37 1.21 11.57
CA GLY A 160 22.42 1.71 12.95
C GLY A 160 22.40 3.24 13.05
N GLY A 161 21.80 3.95 12.07
CA GLY A 161 21.50 5.37 12.17
C GLY A 161 20.32 5.66 13.10
N ILE A 162 19.93 6.93 13.24
CA ILE A 162 18.82 7.33 14.13
C ILE A 162 17.52 6.55 13.84
N ALA A 163 17.18 6.35 12.57
CA ALA A 163 15.97 5.63 12.19
C ALA A 163 16.03 4.16 12.61
N GLY A 164 17.16 3.47 12.37
CA GLY A 164 17.33 2.08 12.75
C GLY A 164 17.39 1.87 14.26
N LEU A 165 18.08 2.75 14.97
CA LEU A 165 18.14 2.70 16.45
C LEU A 165 16.76 2.93 17.07
N SER A 166 16.00 3.94 16.60
CA SER A 166 14.63 4.19 17.09
C SER A 166 13.69 3.04 16.76
N ALA A 167 13.83 2.42 15.57
CA ALA A 167 13.06 1.24 15.21
C ALA A 167 13.41 0.06 16.13
N ALA A 168 14.70 -0.19 16.39
CA ALA A 168 15.15 -1.27 17.25
C ALA A 168 14.62 -1.12 18.69
N GLU A 169 14.69 0.10 19.24
CA GLU A 169 14.15 0.41 20.57
C GLU A 169 12.64 0.14 20.65
N ALA A 170 11.88 0.68 19.68
CA ALA A 170 10.43 0.50 19.63
C ALA A 170 10.03 -0.98 19.50
N LEU A 171 10.69 -1.74 18.62
CA LEU A 171 10.41 -3.15 18.39
C LEU A 171 10.74 -4.00 19.62
N ALA A 172 11.86 -3.74 20.28
CA ALA A 172 12.22 -4.40 21.52
C ALA A 172 11.22 -4.08 22.65
N GLY A 173 10.74 -2.83 22.72
CA GLY A 173 9.67 -2.42 23.63
C GLY A 173 8.34 -3.14 23.39
N MET A 174 8.10 -3.67 22.18
CA MET A 174 6.96 -4.53 21.83
C MET A 174 7.20 -6.01 22.15
N GLY A 175 8.34 -6.37 22.75
CA GLY A 175 8.70 -7.75 23.11
C GLY A 175 9.12 -8.60 21.91
N LEU A 176 9.68 -7.97 20.86
CA LEU A 176 10.25 -8.65 19.69
C LEU A 176 11.78 -8.77 19.85
N GLU A 177 12.35 -9.85 19.34
CA GLU A 177 13.80 -9.97 19.21
C GLU A 177 14.27 -9.12 18.02
N VAL A 178 15.38 -8.40 18.18
CA VAL A 178 15.92 -7.51 17.14
C VAL A 178 17.39 -7.81 16.86
N LEU A 179 17.71 -8.01 15.59
CA LEU A 179 19.08 -8.03 15.07
C LEU A 179 19.32 -6.69 14.38
N LEU A 180 20.18 -5.83 14.93
CA LEU A 180 20.58 -4.56 14.31
C LEU A 180 21.95 -4.74 13.64
N VAL A 181 22.02 -4.49 12.35
CA VAL A 181 23.26 -4.60 11.56
C VAL A 181 23.71 -3.22 11.08
N GLU A 182 24.91 -2.81 11.50
CA GLU A 182 25.55 -1.55 11.10
C GLU A 182 26.89 -1.83 10.42
N LYS A 183 27.10 -1.21 9.26
CA LYS A 183 28.33 -1.38 8.45
C LYS A 183 29.56 -0.71 9.05
N GLU A 184 29.35 0.37 9.79
CA GLU A 184 30.43 1.10 10.46
C GLU A 184 30.76 0.47 11.82
N GLU A 185 31.92 0.83 12.38
CA GLU A 185 32.38 0.32 13.67
C GLU A 185 31.46 0.74 14.85
N ARG A 186 30.65 1.78 14.64
CA ARG A 186 29.71 2.27 15.66
C ARG A 186 28.41 2.78 15.05
N CYS A 187 27.33 2.63 15.79
CA CYS A 187 26.02 3.19 15.43
C CYS A 187 25.98 4.72 15.56
N GLY A 188 25.04 5.33 14.85
CA GLY A 188 24.76 6.77 14.89
C GLY A 188 24.56 7.41 13.51
N GLY A 189 25.15 6.83 12.47
CA GLY A 189 24.98 7.30 11.09
C GLY A 189 25.35 8.76 10.91
N LEU A 190 24.61 9.48 10.10
CA LEU A 190 24.85 10.90 9.78
C LEU A 190 24.80 11.82 11.01
N MET A 191 24.05 11.47 12.07
CA MET A 191 23.96 12.29 13.27
C MET A 191 25.29 12.44 14.01
N LEU A 192 26.22 11.52 13.83
CA LEU A 192 27.56 11.62 14.42
C LEU A 192 28.38 12.81 13.85
N GLY A 193 28.06 13.25 12.63
CA GLY A 193 28.68 14.39 11.96
C GLY A 193 27.97 15.72 12.17
N LEU A 194 26.78 15.73 12.80
CA LEU A 194 26.04 16.94 13.08
C LEU A 194 26.47 17.54 14.42
N ASN A 195 26.55 18.86 14.47
CA ASN A 195 26.99 19.56 15.70
C ASN A 195 25.87 19.69 16.72
N VAL A 196 24.81 20.43 16.38
CA VAL A 196 23.74 20.80 17.32
C VAL A 196 22.39 20.65 16.63
N LEU A 197 21.42 20.15 17.36
CA LEU A 197 20.01 20.10 16.92
C LEU A 197 19.33 21.43 17.24
N GLU A 198 18.18 21.68 16.63
CA GLU A 198 17.32 22.84 16.91
C GLU A 198 17.05 23.04 18.41
N THR A 199 16.99 21.95 19.16
CA THR A 199 16.81 21.96 20.62
C THR A 199 18.04 22.44 21.41
N GLY A 200 19.13 22.79 20.75
CA GLY A 200 20.41 23.15 21.40
C GLY A 200 21.22 21.96 21.94
N LYS A 201 20.75 20.73 21.75
CA LYS A 201 21.46 19.53 22.22
C LYS A 201 22.44 19.00 21.15
N SER A 202 23.53 18.39 21.60
CA SER A 202 24.47 17.72 20.69
C SER A 202 23.80 16.55 19.97
N ALA A 203 23.77 16.58 18.64
CA ALA A 203 23.23 15.51 17.84
C ALA A 203 24.01 14.20 18.04
N ALA A 204 25.34 14.27 17.99
CA ALA A 204 26.21 13.13 18.22
C ALA A 204 26.05 12.56 19.65
N GLY A 205 25.85 13.42 20.66
CA GLY A 205 25.58 13.01 22.03
C GLY A 205 24.28 12.22 22.16
N GLN A 206 23.20 12.74 21.60
CA GLN A 206 21.88 12.08 21.66
C GLN A 206 21.87 10.71 20.93
N VAL A 207 22.43 10.63 19.73
CA VAL A 207 22.45 9.36 19.01
C VAL A 207 23.37 8.33 19.68
N SER A 208 24.44 8.77 20.32
CA SER A 208 25.33 7.86 21.09
C SER A 208 24.65 7.32 22.34
N GLU A 209 23.87 8.15 23.03
CA GLU A 209 23.06 7.74 24.18
C GLU A 209 21.98 6.71 23.76
N LEU A 210 21.27 6.98 22.67
CA LEU A 210 20.30 6.04 22.10
C LEU A 210 20.96 4.73 21.70
N ALA A 211 22.11 4.77 21.04
CA ALA A 211 22.85 3.55 20.67
C ALA A 211 23.25 2.73 21.87
N ALA A 212 23.70 3.35 22.94
CA ALA A 212 24.03 2.67 24.21
C ALA A 212 22.77 2.04 24.86
N THR A 213 21.65 2.76 24.86
CA THR A 213 20.36 2.27 25.35
C THR A 213 19.91 1.05 24.57
N VAL A 214 19.93 1.12 23.23
CA VAL A 214 19.53 0.02 22.34
C VAL A 214 20.42 -1.21 22.56
N ALA A 215 21.74 -1.02 22.66
CA ALA A 215 22.67 -2.11 22.88
C ALA A 215 22.50 -2.80 24.26
N ALA A 216 22.00 -2.05 25.25
CA ALA A 216 21.72 -2.58 26.59
C ALA A 216 20.31 -3.19 26.72
N THR A 217 19.45 -3.03 25.72
CA THR A 217 18.06 -3.49 25.76
C THR A 217 18.00 -5.00 25.56
N ALA A 218 17.33 -5.70 26.47
CA ALA A 218 17.13 -7.14 26.36
C ALA A 218 16.40 -7.51 25.06
N GLY A 219 16.86 -8.56 24.39
CA GLY A 219 16.30 -9.02 23.11
C GLY A 219 16.86 -8.29 21.89
N VAL A 220 17.77 -7.31 22.07
CA VAL A 220 18.47 -6.67 20.94
C VAL A 220 19.89 -7.21 20.82
N THR A 221 20.27 -7.62 19.63
CA THR A 221 21.65 -7.97 19.27
C THR A 221 22.15 -6.99 18.22
N VAL A 222 23.25 -6.28 18.52
CA VAL A 222 23.85 -5.30 17.65
C VAL A 222 25.12 -5.87 17.01
N PHE A 223 25.18 -5.85 15.68
CA PHE A 223 26.34 -6.20 14.88
C PHE A 223 26.91 -4.92 14.23
N THR A 224 28.02 -4.42 14.73
CA THR A 224 28.78 -3.33 14.11
C THR A 224 29.87 -3.86 13.17
N ALA A 225 30.44 -3.01 12.31
CA ALA A 225 31.36 -3.40 11.25
C ALA A 225 30.87 -4.63 10.46
N SER A 226 29.55 -4.74 10.25
CA SER A 226 28.88 -5.93 9.74
C SER A 226 27.94 -5.59 8.58
N ARG A 227 27.72 -6.54 7.70
CA ARG A 227 26.86 -6.36 6.51
C ARG A 227 25.95 -7.56 6.31
N VAL A 228 24.74 -7.31 5.84
CA VAL A 228 23.86 -8.38 5.37
C VAL A 228 24.36 -8.84 4.00
N ALA A 229 24.79 -10.10 3.93
CA ALA A 229 25.34 -10.71 2.74
C ALA A 229 24.25 -11.35 1.86
N GLU A 230 23.26 -11.98 2.48
CA GLU A 230 22.23 -12.72 1.76
C GLU A 230 20.88 -12.65 2.49
N ILE A 231 19.82 -12.55 1.70
CA ILE A 231 18.44 -12.63 2.17
C ILE A 231 17.69 -13.57 1.23
N SER A 232 16.99 -14.55 1.80
CA SER A 232 16.12 -15.47 1.06
C SER A 232 14.85 -15.77 1.86
N GLY A 233 13.92 -16.54 1.30
CA GLY A 233 12.67 -16.88 1.97
C GLY A 233 11.51 -15.95 1.59
N TYR A 234 10.58 -15.73 2.52
CA TYR A 234 9.33 -14.99 2.28
C TYR A 234 8.87 -14.27 3.55
N ILE A 235 7.89 -13.39 3.41
CA ILE A 235 7.33 -12.60 4.54
C ILE A 235 6.93 -13.53 5.69
N GLY A 236 7.45 -13.22 6.88
CA GLY A 236 7.28 -14.04 8.07
C GLY A 236 8.43 -15.02 8.34
N ASN A 237 9.24 -15.37 7.32
CA ASN A 237 10.28 -16.40 7.38
C ASN A 237 11.44 -16.09 6.43
N PHE A 238 12.14 -14.98 6.65
CA PHE A 238 13.36 -14.64 5.92
C PHE A 238 14.56 -15.33 6.55
N LYS A 239 15.34 -16.02 5.75
CA LYS A 239 16.68 -16.49 6.10
C LYS A 239 17.67 -15.40 5.77
N VAL A 240 18.49 -15.01 6.71
CA VAL A 240 19.44 -13.92 6.58
C VAL A 240 20.85 -14.40 6.92
N ALA A 241 21.84 -13.93 6.17
CA ALA A 241 23.23 -14.15 6.46
C ALA A 241 23.93 -12.81 6.68
N ILE A 242 24.63 -12.67 7.79
CA ILE A 242 25.33 -11.47 8.23
C ILE A 242 26.82 -11.76 8.27
N GLU A 243 27.61 -10.99 7.54
CA GLU A 243 29.06 -10.99 7.63
C GLU A 243 29.49 -10.06 8.77
N THR A 244 30.18 -10.62 9.75
CA THR A 244 30.71 -9.90 10.91
C THR A 244 32.24 -10.00 10.93
N PRO A 245 32.96 -9.18 11.71
CA PRO A 245 34.41 -9.29 11.87
C PRO A 245 34.87 -10.65 12.42
N THR A 246 33.99 -11.37 13.10
CA THR A 246 34.28 -12.67 13.73
C THR A 246 33.82 -13.86 12.88
N GLY A 247 33.19 -13.61 11.73
CA GLY A 247 32.68 -14.66 10.83
C GLY A 247 31.24 -14.41 10.36
N ARG A 248 30.68 -15.41 9.67
CA ARG A 248 29.32 -15.38 9.12
C ARG A 248 28.33 -15.89 10.17
N VAL A 249 27.27 -15.12 10.39
CA VAL A 249 26.14 -15.47 11.25
C VAL A 249 24.91 -15.69 10.37
N GLU A 250 24.22 -16.81 10.56
CA GLU A 250 22.96 -17.11 9.86
C GLU A 250 21.82 -17.15 10.87
N ASP A 251 20.72 -16.53 10.53
CA ASP A 251 19.51 -16.50 11.37
C ASP A 251 18.25 -16.45 10.51
N THR A 252 17.09 -16.59 11.16
CA THR A 252 15.80 -16.49 10.51
C THR A 252 14.97 -15.41 11.21
N VAL A 253 14.41 -14.48 10.42
CA VAL A 253 13.64 -13.34 10.91
C VAL A 253 12.27 -13.25 10.22
N GLY A 254 11.28 -12.72 10.92
CA GLY A 254 9.94 -12.58 10.37
C GLY A 254 9.75 -11.31 9.52
N CYS A 255 10.54 -10.27 9.81
CA CYS A 255 10.44 -8.99 9.11
C CYS A 255 11.83 -8.35 8.99
N ILE A 256 11.95 -7.45 8.01
CA ILE A 256 13.18 -6.69 7.75
C ILE A 256 12.82 -5.20 7.69
N VAL A 257 13.52 -4.40 8.49
CA VAL A 257 13.43 -2.94 8.46
C VAL A 257 14.69 -2.39 7.78
N VAL A 258 14.51 -1.71 6.66
CA VAL A 258 15.62 -1.10 5.92
C VAL A 258 15.77 0.36 6.37
N ALA A 259 16.85 0.66 7.06
CA ALA A 259 17.18 1.98 7.61
C ALA A 259 18.59 2.44 7.20
N CYS A 260 18.99 2.11 5.97
CA CYS A 260 20.35 2.34 5.46
C CYS A 260 20.74 3.82 5.30
N GLY A 261 19.77 4.74 5.43
CA GLY A 261 19.98 6.16 5.25
C GLY A 261 20.31 6.53 3.80
N ALA A 262 20.96 7.68 3.63
CA ALA A 262 21.42 8.19 2.35
C ALA A 262 22.76 8.91 2.49
N VAL A 263 23.48 9.03 1.41
CA VAL A 263 24.66 9.91 1.33
C VAL A 263 24.19 11.22 0.72
N PRO A 264 24.43 12.37 1.38
CA PRO A 264 24.10 13.67 0.79
C PRO A 264 24.83 13.86 -0.54
N LEU A 265 24.08 14.13 -1.59
CA LEU A 265 24.63 14.51 -2.89
C LEU A 265 24.91 16.01 -2.86
N VAL A 266 26.17 16.38 -2.94
CA VAL A 266 26.61 17.77 -3.04
C VAL A 266 27.41 17.90 -4.35
N GLU A 267 26.75 18.41 -5.40
CA GLU A 267 27.39 18.68 -6.70
C GLU A 267 27.50 20.19 -6.91
N GLU A 268 28.69 20.64 -7.25
CA GLU A 268 28.90 22.04 -7.61
C GLU A 268 28.06 22.39 -8.86
N GLY A 269 27.37 23.53 -8.79
CA GLY A 269 26.48 24.00 -9.86
C GLY A 269 25.06 23.40 -9.84
N LEU A 270 24.77 22.37 -9.04
CA LEU A 270 23.40 21.85 -8.89
C LEU A 270 22.51 22.90 -8.25
N PHE A 271 21.43 23.32 -8.94
CA PHE A 271 20.55 24.41 -8.54
C PHE A 271 21.27 25.75 -8.28
N GLY A 272 22.43 25.97 -8.92
CA GLY A 272 23.23 27.19 -8.69
C GLY A 272 24.12 27.13 -7.43
N TYR A 273 24.21 25.97 -6.77
CA TYR A 273 25.09 25.79 -5.60
C TYR A 273 26.55 25.98 -6.00
N ASN A 274 27.24 26.87 -5.28
CA ASN A 274 28.68 27.08 -5.38
C ASN A 274 29.26 27.20 -3.97
N ARG A 275 30.33 26.50 -3.68
CA ARG A 275 30.99 26.51 -2.37
C ARG A 275 31.33 27.91 -1.85
N SER A 276 31.57 28.87 -2.76
CA SER A 276 31.84 30.25 -2.40
C SER A 276 30.62 31.04 -1.93
N GLU A 277 29.40 30.54 -2.15
CA GLU A 277 28.14 31.18 -1.82
C GLU A 277 27.45 30.59 -0.59
N GLU A 278 28.09 29.63 0.06
CA GLU A 278 27.59 28.99 1.28
C GLU A 278 27.23 29.98 2.37
N HIS A 279 27.94 31.11 2.45
CA HIS A 279 27.69 32.18 3.42
C HIS A 279 26.52 33.10 3.05
N THR A 280 26.17 33.19 1.79
CA THR A 280 25.06 34.03 1.32
C THR A 280 23.70 33.40 1.51
N SER A 281 23.59 32.07 1.43
CA SER A 281 22.34 31.35 1.64
C SER A 281 21.88 31.40 3.10
N GLU A 282 22.79 31.39 4.06
CA GLU A 282 22.50 31.52 5.49
C GLU A 282 21.99 32.90 5.87
N LEU A 283 22.48 33.95 5.21
CA LEU A 283 22.11 35.34 5.48
C LEU A 283 20.82 35.78 4.79
N GLN A 284 20.36 35.07 3.77
CA GLN A 284 19.23 35.46 2.95
C GLN A 284 17.89 34.85 3.39
N SER A 285 17.89 33.94 4.34
CA SER A 285 16.66 33.28 4.77
C SER A 285 16.56 33.19 6.31
N PRO A 286 16.35 34.30 7.02
CA PRO A 286 16.12 34.25 8.47
C PRO A 286 14.74 33.64 8.82
N TYR A 287 13.95 33.20 7.83
CA TYR A 287 12.57 32.69 8.00
C TYR A 287 12.33 31.35 7.34
N VAL A 288 13.34 30.66 6.83
CA VAL A 288 13.18 29.30 6.29
C VAL A 288 13.86 28.32 7.23
N ILE A 289 13.15 27.99 8.25
CA ILE A 289 13.26 26.70 8.94
C ILE A 289 11.85 26.20 9.22
#